data_a6ae11500d802263a737c8270d8ab648
#
_entry.id   a6ae11500d802263a737c8270d8ab648
#
_cell.length_a   1.000
_cell.length_b   1.000
_cell.length_c   1.000
_cell.angle_alpha   90.00
_cell.angle_beta   90.00
_cell.angle_gamma   90.00
#
_symmetry.space_group_name_H-M   'P 1'
#
loop_
_entity.id
_entity.type
_entity.pdbx_description
1 polymer ?
#
loop_
_entity_poly.entity_id
_entity_poly.type
_entity_poly.pdbx_seq_one_letter_code
_entity_poly.pdbx_strand_id
1 'polypeptide(L)'
;MQIRNVLIVGGGTAGWMTATALVKLCPHIKTSLIESKDQPIIGVGESTLGQINDFFALLDLTDEEWMKETGSTYKSNIRFTDFYKKGETWDYPFGKSTIVNDLPHGWMSWFALNIEKPEKFTRDTFARSMNIIGHLAYANKLTRCDKFPFDHDTAYHMDAVKFGQWLRDNRCQEVDHMYGEITGCVKDEHGNIDVLYARNKELKYDLYIDCTGFISVLLEGLMKVPFKSFHVNEGGCLLNDTAVTCHMPH
;
A
#
# COMPACT_ATOMS: atom_id res chain seq x y z
N MET A 1 7.98 -29.93 -4.28
CA MET A 1 9.24 -29.22 -4.04
C MET A 1 9.11 -28.45 -2.73
N GLN A 2 10.09 -28.52 -1.83
CA GLN A 2 10.06 -27.74 -0.57
C GLN A 2 10.91 -26.49 -0.80
N ILE A 3 10.29 -25.30 -0.66
CA ILE A 3 10.98 -24.01 -0.76
C ILE A 3 11.82 -23.81 0.51
N ARG A 4 13.11 -23.59 0.37
CA ARG A 4 14.06 -23.36 1.47
C ARG A 4 14.78 -22.01 1.36
N ASN A 5 14.90 -21.50 0.15
CA ASN A 5 15.53 -20.21 -0.10
C ASN A 5 14.71 -19.39 -1.12
N VAL A 6 14.61 -18.10 -0.87
CA VAL A 6 13.84 -17.16 -1.67
C VAL A 6 14.71 -15.95 -2.01
N LEU A 7 14.66 -15.52 -3.27
CA LEU A 7 15.24 -14.26 -3.69
C LEU A 7 14.14 -13.25 -4.03
N ILE A 8 14.17 -12.13 -3.35
CA ILE A 8 13.37 -10.94 -3.68
C ILE A 8 14.20 -10.05 -4.58
N VAL A 9 13.65 -9.68 -5.72
CA VAL A 9 14.28 -8.77 -6.68
C VAL A 9 13.56 -7.42 -6.62
N GLY A 10 14.27 -6.39 -6.16
CA GLY A 10 13.75 -5.04 -5.94
C GLY A 10 13.69 -4.64 -4.47
N GLY A 11 14.40 -3.57 -4.10
CA GLY A 11 14.52 -3.03 -2.73
C GLY A 11 13.61 -1.84 -2.45
N GLY A 12 12.54 -1.68 -3.20
CA GLY A 12 11.48 -0.73 -2.87
C GLY A 12 10.64 -1.19 -1.68
N THR A 13 9.61 -0.40 -1.33
CA THR A 13 8.71 -0.71 -0.19
C THR A 13 8.12 -2.11 -0.30
N ALA A 14 7.67 -2.52 -1.48
CA ALA A 14 7.12 -3.85 -1.71
C ALA A 14 8.14 -4.97 -1.40
N GLY A 15 9.39 -4.78 -1.79
CA GLY A 15 10.47 -5.75 -1.50
C GLY A 15 10.73 -5.89 -0.01
N TRP A 16 10.87 -4.80 0.72
CA TRP A 16 11.13 -4.83 2.15
C TRP A 16 9.91 -5.28 2.97
N MET A 17 8.67 -4.95 2.55
CA MET A 17 7.46 -5.52 3.14
C MET A 17 7.41 -7.04 2.95
N THR A 18 7.73 -7.53 1.75
CA THR A 18 7.79 -8.96 1.45
C THR A 18 8.87 -9.66 2.29
N ALA A 19 10.05 -9.05 2.37
CA ALA A 19 11.15 -9.58 3.20
C ALA A 19 10.74 -9.69 4.67
N THR A 20 10.13 -8.62 5.23
CA THR A 20 9.64 -8.61 6.61
C THR A 20 8.61 -9.72 6.86
N ALA A 21 7.68 -9.90 5.93
CA ALA A 21 6.68 -10.98 6.03
C ALA A 21 7.34 -12.37 6.02
N LEU A 22 8.30 -12.61 5.14
CA LEU A 22 9.01 -13.90 5.07
C LEU A 22 9.82 -14.15 6.34
N VAL A 23 10.58 -13.19 6.83
CA VAL A 23 11.35 -13.31 8.07
C VAL A 23 10.44 -13.65 9.25
N LYS A 24 9.32 -12.96 9.37
CA LYS A 24 8.39 -13.16 10.51
C LYS A 24 7.58 -14.43 10.41
N LEU A 25 6.99 -14.71 9.25
CA LEU A 25 6.00 -15.77 9.09
C LEU A 25 6.60 -17.10 8.60
N CYS A 26 7.77 -17.04 7.99
CA CYS A 26 8.45 -18.19 7.41
C CYS A 26 9.94 -18.26 7.85
N PRO A 27 10.25 -18.28 9.16
CA PRO A 27 11.63 -18.17 9.65
C PRO A 27 12.54 -19.34 9.24
N HIS A 28 11.96 -20.42 8.72
CA HIS A 28 12.69 -21.57 8.18
C HIS A 28 13.17 -21.38 6.74
N ILE A 29 12.74 -20.29 6.08
CA ILE A 29 13.13 -19.92 4.72
C ILE A 29 14.29 -18.92 4.77
N LYS A 30 15.40 -19.25 4.11
CA LYS A 30 16.47 -18.28 3.91
C LYS A 30 16.01 -17.22 2.91
N THR A 31 15.86 -15.98 3.36
CA THR A 31 15.45 -14.85 2.54
C THR A 31 16.65 -14.03 2.11
N SER A 32 16.74 -13.76 0.82
CA SER A 32 17.73 -12.84 0.23
C SER A 32 17.00 -11.75 -0.57
N LEU A 33 17.57 -10.56 -0.63
CA LEU A 33 17.05 -9.46 -1.43
C LEU A 33 18.17 -8.84 -2.26
N ILE A 34 17.90 -8.61 -3.54
CA ILE A 34 18.82 -7.91 -4.44
C ILE A 34 18.16 -6.64 -4.99
N GLU A 35 18.87 -5.52 -4.94
CA GLU A 35 18.40 -4.24 -5.50
C GLU A 35 19.50 -3.50 -6.26
N SER A 36 19.13 -2.68 -7.23
CA SER A 36 20.04 -1.75 -7.90
C SER A 36 20.31 -0.54 -7.02
N LYS A 37 21.55 -0.06 -7.03
CA LYS A 37 21.92 1.23 -6.41
C LYS A 37 21.50 2.43 -7.26
N ASP A 38 21.34 2.21 -8.55
CA ASP A 38 21.23 3.27 -9.54
C ASP A 38 19.76 3.53 -9.96
N GLN A 39 18.84 2.62 -9.60
CA GLN A 39 17.43 2.79 -9.91
C GLN A 39 16.73 3.53 -8.78
N PRO A 40 16.11 4.69 -9.06
CA PRO A 40 15.37 5.42 -8.04
C PRO A 40 14.14 4.63 -7.63
N ILE A 41 13.83 4.63 -6.33
CA ILE A 41 12.55 4.14 -5.83
C ILE A 41 11.47 5.12 -6.30
N ILE A 42 10.51 4.63 -7.06
CA ILE A 42 9.38 5.45 -7.51
C ILE A 42 8.43 5.61 -6.32
N GLY A 43 8.58 6.69 -5.57
CA GLY A 43 7.64 7.09 -4.54
C GLY A 43 6.65 8.09 -5.12
N VAL A 44 5.45 7.67 -5.41
CA VAL A 44 4.38 8.54 -5.91
C VAL A 44 3.47 9.10 -4.80
N GLY A 45 3.95 9.14 -3.55
CA GLY A 45 3.15 9.50 -2.38
C GLY A 45 2.20 8.38 -2.02
N GLU A 46 2.55 7.59 -1.02
CA GLU A 46 1.79 6.40 -0.70
C GLU A 46 0.80 6.67 0.42
N SER A 47 -0.46 6.44 0.10
CA SER A 47 -1.54 6.41 1.06
C SER A 47 -2.23 5.06 0.99
N THR A 48 -2.30 4.39 2.13
CA THR A 48 -2.82 3.03 2.22
C THR A 48 -4.35 2.99 2.38
N LEU A 49 -4.89 1.79 2.44
CA LEU A 49 -6.26 1.49 2.83
C LEU A 49 -6.25 0.72 4.16
N GLY A 50 -7.40 0.58 4.80
CA GLY A 50 -7.53 -0.04 6.13
C GLY A 50 -6.95 -1.45 6.24
N GLN A 51 -6.93 -2.21 5.15
CA GLN A 51 -6.34 -3.56 5.11
C GLN A 51 -4.85 -3.63 5.46
N ILE A 52 -4.13 -2.51 5.41
CA ILE A 52 -2.74 -2.47 5.84
C ILE A 52 -2.58 -2.80 7.33
N ASN A 53 -3.60 -2.52 8.13
CA ASN A 53 -3.58 -2.81 9.56
C ASN A 53 -3.54 -4.33 9.83
N ASP A 54 -4.20 -5.14 9.01
CA ASP A 54 -4.12 -6.60 9.11
C ASP A 54 -2.69 -7.08 8.87
N PHE A 55 -2.00 -6.48 7.88
CA PHE A 55 -0.60 -6.78 7.61
C PHE A 55 0.30 -6.37 8.77
N PHE A 56 0.09 -5.18 9.34
CA PHE A 56 0.87 -4.71 10.49
C PHE A 56 0.64 -5.59 11.72
N ALA A 57 -0.59 -6.02 11.95
CA ALA A 57 -0.90 -6.95 13.04
C ALA A 57 -0.21 -8.32 12.87
N LEU A 58 -0.16 -8.86 11.64
CA LEU A 58 0.57 -10.11 11.35
C LEU A 58 2.07 -9.99 11.63
N LEU A 59 2.63 -8.78 11.49
CA LEU A 59 4.05 -8.52 11.70
C LEU A 59 4.38 -8.01 13.11
N ASP A 60 3.39 -7.90 13.99
CA ASP A 60 3.50 -7.27 15.31
C ASP A 60 4.13 -5.86 15.23
N LEU A 61 3.72 -5.06 14.23
CA LEU A 61 4.16 -3.67 14.08
C LEU A 61 3.20 -2.74 14.80
N THR A 62 3.72 -1.92 15.70
CA THR A 62 2.95 -0.89 16.40
C THR A 62 3.23 0.49 15.79
N ASP A 63 2.26 1.39 15.83
CA ASP A 63 2.37 2.74 15.26
C ASP A 63 3.52 3.53 15.88
N GLU A 64 3.76 3.35 17.17
CA GLU A 64 4.80 4.02 17.94
C GLU A 64 6.22 3.70 17.46
N GLU A 65 6.41 2.50 16.88
CA GLU A 65 7.72 2.06 16.44
C GLU A 65 8.18 2.76 15.17
N TRP A 66 7.27 3.02 14.22
CA TRP A 66 7.68 3.43 12.88
C TRP A 66 7.13 4.77 12.41
N MET A 67 5.93 5.20 12.86
CA MET A 67 5.27 6.39 12.32
C MET A 67 6.09 7.67 12.49
N LYS A 68 6.72 7.85 13.66
CA LYS A 68 7.51 9.04 13.94
C LYS A 68 8.76 9.12 13.06
N GLU A 69 9.46 8.01 12.88
CA GLU A 69 10.71 7.97 12.10
C GLU A 69 10.44 8.12 10.60
N THR A 70 9.29 7.66 10.14
CA THR A 70 8.90 7.74 8.73
C THR A 70 8.09 8.99 8.38
N GLY A 71 7.74 9.82 9.39
CA GLY A 71 6.90 11.00 9.21
C GLY A 71 5.48 10.67 8.78
N SER A 72 4.97 9.51 9.20
CA SER A 72 3.65 9.01 8.79
C SER A 72 2.52 9.64 9.60
N THR A 73 1.34 9.71 8.99
CA THR A 73 0.11 10.22 9.60
C THR A 73 -1.07 9.31 9.31
N TYR A 74 -2.12 9.40 10.12
CA TYR A 74 -3.33 8.64 9.88
C TYR A 74 -4.14 9.20 8.70
N LYS A 75 -4.80 8.30 7.98
CA LYS A 75 -5.72 8.59 6.90
C LYS A 75 -7.11 8.06 7.24
N SER A 76 -8.11 8.92 7.22
CA SER A 76 -9.50 8.59 7.61
C SER A 76 -10.47 8.53 6.43
N ASN A 77 -10.11 9.12 5.30
CA ASN A 77 -11.01 9.28 4.16
C ASN A 77 -10.23 9.63 2.89
N ILE A 78 -10.93 9.59 1.78
CA ILE A 78 -10.47 10.14 0.49
C ILE A 78 -11.35 11.34 0.19
N ARG A 79 -10.74 12.50 -0.04
CA ARG A 79 -11.45 13.71 -0.47
C ARG A 79 -11.44 13.82 -1.97
N PHE A 80 -12.63 13.95 -2.56
CA PHE A 80 -12.82 14.23 -3.97
C PHE A 80 -13.21 15.70 -4.15
N THR A 81 -12.41 16.42 -4.92
CA THR A 81 -12.65 17.84 -5.27
C THR A 81 -12.79 17.94 -6.77
N ASP A 82 -13.81 18.64 -7.24
CA ASP A 82 -14.12 18.83 -8.66
C ASP A 82 -14.34 17.52 -9.47
N PHE A 83 -14.48 16.40 -8.80
CA PHE A 83 -14.61 15.08 -9.44
C PHE A 83 -15.97 14.93 -10.15
N TYR A 84 -17.07 15.26 -9.48
CA TYR A 84 -18.42 15.18 -10.04
C TYR A 84 -18.81 16.46 -10.77
N LYS A 85 -18.55 17.62 -10.13
CA LYS A 85 -18.88 18.93 -10.64
C LYS A 85 -17.89 19.96 -10.08
N LYS A 86 -17.47 20.91 -10.92
CA LYS A 86 -16.56 21.98 -10.52
C LYS A 86 -17.11 22.77 -9.34
N GLY A 87 -16.30 22.96 -8.31
CA GLY A 87 -16.66 23.63 -7.06
C GLY A 87 -17.30 22.72 -6.01
N GLU A 88 -17.57 21.46 -6.32
CA GLU A 88 -18.09 20.50 -5.33
C GLU A 88 -16.99 19.63 -4.75
N THR A 89 -17.10 19.39 -3.44
CA THR A 89 -16.21 18.52 -2.68
C THR A 89 -17.02 17.55 -1.84
N TRP A 90 -16.55 16.32 -1.75
CA TRP A 90 -17.14 15.31 -0.87
C TRP A 90 -16.04 14.34 -0.39
N ASP A 91 -16.30 13.72 0.76
CA ASP A 91 -15.40 12.75 1.38
C ASP A 91 -15.98 11.35 1.28
N TYR A 92 -15.11 10.39 0.95
CA TYR A 92 -15.39 8.96 1.09
C TYR A 92 -14.70 8.47 2.36
N PRO A 93 -15.46 8.29 3.46
CA PRO A 93 -14.88 7.89 4.74
C PRO A 93 -14.50 6.41 4.72
N PHE A 94 -13.48 6.06 5.52
CA PHE A 94 -13.15 4.67 5.79
C PHE A 94 -14.03 4.14 6.92
N GLY A 95 -14.09 2.79 7.00
CA GLY A 95 -14.86 2.12 8.02
C GLY A 95 -16.36 2.04 7.76
N LYS A 96 -17.09 1.68 8.77
CA LYS A 96 -18.53 1.49 8.73
C LYS A 96 -19.25 2.70 9.28
N SER A 97 -20.40 3.03 8.71
CA SER A 97 -21.31 4.00 9.31
C SER A 97 -21.77 3.51 10.67
N THR A 98 -22.07 4.45 11.57
CA THR A 98 -22.63 4.13 12.88
C THR A 98 -23.89 3.31 12.74
N ILE A 99 -23.96 2.17 13.40
CA ILE A 99 -25.12 1.28 13.43
C ILE A 99 -25.78 1.43 14.79
N VAL A 100 -27.09 1.66 14.81
CA VAL A 100 -27.90 1.68 16.02
C VAL A 100 -29.07 0.72 15.84
N ASN A 101 -29.23 -0.22 16.77
CA ASN A 101 -30.26 -1.27 16.70
C ASN A 101 -30.24 -2.05 15.36
N ASP A 102 -29.05 -2.47 14.95
CA ASP A 102 -28.82 -3.23 13.70
C ASP A 102 -29.23 -2.54 12.39
N LEU A 103 -29.53 -1.26 12.44
CA LEU A 103 -29.86 -0.44 11.27
C LEU A 103 -28.78 0.60 11.01
N PRO A 104 -28.39 0.83 9.73
CA PRO A 104 -27.57 1.96 9.36
C PRO A 104 -28.28 3.24 9.75
N HIS A 105 -27.73 3.97 10.72
CA HIS A 105 -28.36 5.17 11.23
C HIS A 105 -27.77 6.41 10.59
N GLY A 106 -28.64 7.37 10.35
CA GLY A 106 -28.25 8.73 10.04
C GLY A 106 -28.29 9.09 8.55
N TRP A 107 -28.04 8.18 7.61
CA TRP A 107 -27.98 8.56 6.19
C TRP A 107 -29.34 9.06 5.66
N MET A 108 -30.47 8.43 6.04
CA MET A 108 -31.82 8.89 5.67
C MET A 108 -32.13 10.23 6.33
N SER A 109 -31.77 10.38 7.60
CA SER A 109 -31.97 11.64 8.33
C SER A 109 -31.13 12.76 7.72
N TRP A 110 -29.85 12.46 7.38
CA TRP A 110 -29.01 13.43 6.69
C TRP A 110 -29.59 13.80 5.31
N PHE A 111 -30.08 12.82 4.55
CA PHE A 111 -30.67 13.04 3.24
C PHE A 111 -31.92 13.93 3.32
N ALA A 112 -32.82 13.68 4.28
CA ALA A 112 -33.97 14.52 4.53
C ALA A 112 -33.59 15.96 4.91
N LEU A 113 -32.56 16.11 5.77
CA LEU A 113 -32.04 17.42 6.17
C LEU A 113 -31.32 18.14 5.00
N ASN A 114 -30.64 17.40 4.13
CA ASN A 114 -30.05 17.97 2.92
C ASN A 114 -31.10 18.54 1.95
N ILE A 115 -32.26 17.89 1.86
CA ILE A 115 -33.41 18.43 1.06
C ILE A 115 -34.01 19.66 1.73
N GLU A 116 -34.22 19.62 3.04
CA GLU A 116 -34.84 20.69 3.79
C GLU A 116 -33.97 21.92 3.99
N LYS A 117 -32.65 21.69 4.24
CA LYS A 117 -31.65 22.71 4.60
C LYS A 117 -30.34 22.50 3.86
N PRO A 118 -30.34 22.58 2.51
CA PRO A 118 -29.17 22.23 1.69
C PRO A 118 -27.93 23.11 1.98
N GLU A 119 -28.13 24.32 2.48
CA GLU A 119 -27.05 25.23 2.86
C GLU A 119 -26.27 24.79 4.12
N LYS A 120 -26.88 23.93 4.98
CA LYS A 120 -26.26 23.40 6.19
C LYS A 120 -25.77 21.98 6.05
N PHE A 121 -26.51 21.17 5.29
CA PHE A 121 -26.24 19.75 5.09
C PHE A 121 -25.72 19.51 3.67
N THR A 122 -24.54 20.03 3.40
CA THR A 122 -23.84 19.92 2.12
C THR A 122 -23.17 18.55 1.98
N ARG A 123 -22.77 18.16 0.76
CA ARG A 123 -22.17 16.85 0.49
C ARG A 123 -20.88 16.60 1.30
N ASP A 124 -20.08 17.64 1.54
CA ASP A 124 -18.87 17.54 2.34
C ASP A 124 -19.16 17.28 3.83
N THR A 125 -20.38 17.57 4.32
CA THR A 125 -20.77 17.28 5.70
C THR A 125 -21.23 15.84 5.90
N PHE A 126 -21.57 15.11 4.82
CA PHE A 126 -22.10 13.75 4.89
C PHE A 126 -21.17 12.80 5.67
N ALA A 127 -19.94 12.70 5.25
CA ALA A 127 -18.97 11.79 5.86
C ALA A 127 -18.79 12.06 7.37
N ARG A 128 -18.69 13.34 7.75
CA ARG A 128 -18.58 13.76 9.15
C ARG A 128 -19.80 13.41 9.98
N SER A 129 -20.99 13.43 9.36
CA SER A 129 -22.25 13.10 10.04
C SER A 129 -22.43 11.60 10.25
N MET A 130 -21.81 10.77 9.39
CA MET A 130 -21.99 9.32 9.36
C MET A 130 -20.87 8.54 10.03
N ASN A 131 -19.69 9.11 10.17
CA ASN A 131 -18.50 8.40 10.61
C ASN A 131 -17.73 9.18 11.68
N ILE A 132 -17.56 8.55 12.85
CA ILE A 132 -16.84 9.16 13.98
C ILE A 132 -15.38 9.48 13.66
N ILE A 133 -14.72 8.64 12.86
CA ILE A 133 -13.32 8.82 12.46
C ILE A 133 -13.17 10.11 11.66
N GLY A 134 -14.03 10.33 10.67
CA GLY A 134 -14.05 11.58 9.91
C GLY A 134 -14.24 12.80 10.81
N HIS A 135 -15.14 12.70 11.80
CA HIS A 135 -15.35 13.79 12.74
C HIS A 135 -14.13 14.10 13.61
N LEU A 136 -13.44 13.05 14.10
CA LEU A 136 -12.21 13.19 14.87
C LEU A 136 -11.06 13.77 14.03
N ALA A 137 -10.95 13.36 12.76
CA ALA A 137 -9.94 13.89 11.84
C ALA A 137 -10.14 15.40 11.61
N TYR A 138 -11.37 15.85 11.35
CA TYR A 138 -11.69 17.28 11.20
C TYR A 138 -11.43 18.10 12.48
N ALA A 139 -11.55 17.48 13.63
CA ALA A 139 -11.25 18.12 14.91
C ALA A 139 -9.77 18.07 15.30
N ASN A 140 -8.88 17.52 14.46
CA ASN A 140 -7.46 17.23 14.77
C ASN A 140 -7.29 16.38 16.05
N LYS A 141 -8.20 15.42 16.24
CA LYS A 141 -8.21 14.53 17.43
C LYS A 141 -8.15 13.06 17.03
N LEU A 142 -7.79 12.76 15.80
CA LEU A 142 -7.64 11.38 15.35
C LEU A 142 -6.39 10.77 15.97
N THR A 143 -6.59 9.76 16.79
CA THR A 143 -5.52 8.98 17.44
C THR A 143 -6.03 7.57 17.68
N ARG A 144 -5.12 6.60 17.79
CA ARG A 144 -5.46 5.23 18.15
C ARG A 144 -6.17 5.21 19.50
N CYS A 145 -7.26 4.47 19.60
CA CYS A 145 -8.05 4.37 20.81
C CYS A 145 -8.82 3.05 20.83
N ASP A 146 -8.77 2.34 21.94
CA ASP A 146 -9.45 1.04 22.14
C ASP A 146 -10.97 1.12 22.19
N LYS A 147 -11.52 2.35 22.21
CA LYS A 147 -12.97 2.57 22.33
C LYS A 147 -13.74 2.49 21.02
N PHE A 148 -13.06 2.38 19.88
CA PHE A 148 -13.67 2.25 18.55
C PHE A 148 -12.74 1.44 17.61
N PRO A 149 -13.29 0.84 16.54
CA PRO A 149 -12.56 -0.04 15.64
C PRO A 149 -11.60 0.74 14.74
N PHE A 150 -10.55 1.30 15.33
CA PHE A 150 -9.59 2.15 14.66
C PHE A 150 -8.94 1.46 13.45
N ASP A 151 -8.56 0.20 13.61
CA ASP A 151 -7.80 -0.55 12.60
C ASP A 151 -8.54 -0.77 11.28
N HIS A 152 -9.86 -0.90 11.34
CA HIS A 152 -10.68 -1.06 10.12
C HIS A 152 -11.12 0.27 9.50
N ASP A 153 -11.09 1.33 10.29
CA ASP A 153 -11.66 2.64 9.95
C ASP A 153 -10.58 3.68 9.62
N THR A 154 -9.32 3.30 9.67
CA THR A 154 -8.19 4.17 9.38
C THR A 154 -7.14 3.48 8.52
N ALA A 155 -6.32 4.29 7.90
CA ALA A 155 -5.14 3.89 7.16
C ALA A 155 -4.02 4.92 7.41
N TYR A 156 -3.02 4.97 6.55
CA TYR A 156 -1.87 5.84 6.74
C TYR A 156 -1.51 6.59 5.47
N HIS A 157 -1.00 7.80 5.64
CA HIS A 157 -0.12 8.45 4.70
C HIS A 157 1.31 8.22 5.17
N MET A 158 2.19 7.77 4.30
CA MET A 158 3.57 7.46 4.66
C MET A 158 4.55 7.86 3.56
N ASP A 159 5.76 8.19 3.97
CA ASP A 159 6.91 8.21 3.08
C ASP A 159 7.34 6.75 2.86
N ALA A 160 6.98 6.19 1.71
CA ALA A 160 7.20 4.80 1.40
C ALA A 160 8.69 4.43 1.36
N VAL A 161 9.54 5.37 0.92
CA VAL A 161 11.00 5.15 0.91
C VAL A 161 11.53 5.00 2.34
N LYS A 162 11.14 5.92 3.23
CA LYS A 162 11.53 5.84 4.64
C LYS A 162 10.96 4.62 5.33
N PHE A 163 9.72 4.25 5.01
CA PHE A 163 9.10 3.06 5.59
C PHE A 163 9.83 1.78 5.15
N GLY A 164 10.16 1.64 3.86
CA GLY A 164 10.97 0.52 3.36
C GLY A 164 12.36 0.45 4.02
N GLN A 165 13.03 1.59 4.17
CA GLN A 165 14.32 1.68 4.89
C GLN A 165 14.19 1.29 6.36
N TRP A 166 13.13 1.75 7.02
CA TRP A 166 12.84 1.41 8.42
C TRP A 166 12.64 -0.11 8.58
N LEU A 167 11.87 -0.75 7.70
CA LEU A 167 11.68 -2.21 7.71
C LEU A 167 13.01 -2.94 7.53
N ARG A 168 13.83 -2.52 6.56
CA ARG A 168 15.17 -3.07 6.34
C ARG A 168 16.00 -3.04 7.62
N ASP A 169 16.07 -1.88 8.25
CA ASP A 169 16.99 -1.61 9.35
C ASP A 169 16.50 -2.20 10.68
N ASN A 170 15.18 -2.35 10.87
CA ASN A 170 14.59 -2.77 12.14
C ASN A 170 13.97 -4.18 12.13
N ARG A 171 13.67 -4.75 10.95
CA ARG A 171 12.93 -6.03 10.84
C ARG A 171 13.57 -7.06 9.92
N CYS A 172 14.58 -6.67 9.16
CA CYS A 172 15.19 -7.50 8.12
C CYS A 172 16.70 -7.72 8.28
N GLN A 173 17.22 -7.68 9.51
CA GLN A 173 18.65 -7.86 9.78
C GLN A 173 19.16 -9.25 9.36
N GLU A 174 18.27 -10.25 9.29
CA GLU A 174 18.61 -11.61 8.87
C GLU A 174 18.59 -11.80 7.35
N VAL A 175 18.10 -10.81 6.61
CA VAL A 175 18.02 -10.88 5.14
C VAL A 175 19.40 -10.69 4.53
N ASP A 176 19.79 -11.62 3.65
CA ASP A 176 21.01 -11.49 2.85
C ASP A 176 20.79 -10.41 1.78
N HIS A 177 21.18 -9.17 2.11
CA HIS A 177 20.96 -8.00 1.27
C HIS A 177 22.12 -7.80 0.30
N MET A 178 21.81 -7.78 -0.98
CA MET A 178 22.76 -7.67 -2.08
C MET A 178 22.46 -6.45 -2.96
N TYR A 179 23.53 -5.85 -3.49
CA TYR A 179 23.42 -4.85 -4.54
C TYR A 179 23.81 -5.43 -5.89
N GLY A 180 22.99 -5.23 -6.91
CA GLY A 180 23.25 -5.67 -8.26
C GLY A 180 22.04 -5.50 -9.18
N GLU A 181 22.29 -5.60 -10.46
CA GLU A 181 21.28 -5.55 -11.50
C GLU A 181 21.12 -6.92 -12.14
N ILE A 182 19.88 -7.36 -12.30
CA ILE A 182 19.57 -8.60 -13.01
C ILE A 182 19.80 -8.38 -14.50
N THR A 183 20.64 -9.19 -15.09
CA THR A 183 21.05 -9.08 -16.50
C THR A 183 20.51 -10.20 -17.38
N GLY A 184 20.00 -11.28 -16.80
CA GLY A 184 19.45 -12.40 -17.55
C GLY A 184 19.04 -13.57 -16.66
N CYS A 185 18.55 -14.64 -17.28
CA CYS A 185 18.21 -15.89 -16.61
C CYS A 185 18.45 -17.10 -17.52
N VAL A 186 18.59 -18.26 -16.86
CA VAL A 186 18.40 -19.58 -17.48
C VAL A 186 17.07 -20.12 -17.03
N LYS A 187 16.32 -20.71 -17.98
CA LYS A 187 15.04 -21.36 -17.71
C LYS A 187 15.21 -22.88 -17.72
N ASP A 188 14.44 -23.54 -16.88
CA ASP A 188 14.32 -25.00 -16.87
C ASP A 188 13.49 -25.51 -18.07
N GLU A 189 13.35 -26.84 -18.18
CA GLU A 189 12.55 -27.49 -19.22
C GLU A 189 11.05 -27.16 -19.22
N HIS A 190 10.55 -26.63 -18.11
CA HIS A 190 9.17 -26.19 -17.92
C HIS A 190 9.00 -24.68 -18.15
N GLY A 191 10.08 -23.97 -18.46
CA GLY A 191 10.08 -22.53 -18.69
C GLY A 191 10.16 -21.68 -17.42
N ASN A 192 10.37 -22.26 -16.25
CA ASN A 192 10.57 -21.53 -15.00
C ASN A 192 12.01 -20.99 -14.93
N ILE A 193 12.24 -19.97 -14.12
CA ILE A 193 13.58 -19.46 -13.87
C ILE A 193 14.34 -20.47 -12.98
N ASP A 194 15.39 -21.08 -13.51
CA ASP A 194 16.32 -21.94 -12.74
C ASP A 194 17.43 -21.11 -12.12
N VAL A 195 18.01 -20.17 -12.88
CA VAL A 195 19.10 -19.30 -12.42
C VAL A 195 18.89 -17.88 -12.90
N LEU A 196 19.09 -16.89 -12.03
CA LEU A 196 19.23 -15.49 -12.42
C LEU A 196 20.71 -15.11 -12.49
N TYR A 197 21.03 -14.16 -13.34
CA TYR A 197 22.35 -13.55 -13.44
C TYR A 197 22.31 -12.10 -12.97
N ALA A 198 23.19 -11.75 -12.03
CA ALA A 198 23.43 -10.37 -11.63
C ALA A 198 24.88 -10.03 -11.99
N ARG A 199 25.08 -9.39 -13.15
CA ARG A 199 26.41 -9.20 -13.77
C ARG A 199 27.12 -10.55 -13.94
N ASN A 200 28.18 -10.81 -13.16
CA ASN A 200 28.95 -12.05 -13.23
C ASN A 200 28.64 -13.05 -12.11
N LYS A 201 27.55 -12.84 -11.37
CA LYS A 201 27.13 -13.69 -10.26
C LYS A 201 25.91 -14.51 -10.65
N GLU A 202 26.00 -15.82 -10.46
CA GLU A 202 24.83 -16.72 -10.56
C GLU A 202 24.05 -16.70 -9.24
N LEU A 203 22.73 -16.60 -9.36
CA LEU A 203 21.79 -16.56 -8.25
C LEU A 203 20.79 -17.70 -8.45
N LYS A 204 20.97 -18.78 -7.68
CA LYS A 204 20.13 -19.96 -7.73
C LYS A 204 19.31 -20.08 -6.45
N TYR A 205 17.99 -20.00 -6.59
CA TYR A 205 17.03 -20.02 -5.49
C TYR A 205 15.82 -20.90 -5.86
N ASP A 206 15.09 -21.36 -4.85
CA ASP A 206 13.88 -22.18 -5.04
C ASP A 206 12.69 -21.36 -5.51
N LEU A 207 12.65 -20.06 -5.15
CA LEU A 207 11.61 -19.12 -5.53
C LEU A 207 12.19 -17.71 -5.76
N TYR A 208 11.69 -17.04 -6.79
CA TYR A 208 12.01 -15.67 -7.13
C TYR A 208 10.75 -14.80 -7.01
N ILE A 209 10.84 -13.66 -6.33
CA ILE A 209 9.73 -12.72 -6.16
C ILE A 209 10.10 -11.40 -6.84
N ASP A 210 9.30 -11.00 -7.84
CA ASP A 210 9.52 -9.75 -8.58
C ASP A 210 8.86 -8.57 -7.84
N CYS A 211 9.69 -7.75 -7.21
CA CYS A 211 9.32 -6.50 -6.56
C CYS A 211 9.92 -5.27 -7.28
N THR A 212 10.16 -5.37 -8.59
CA THR A 212 10.80 -4.32 -9.39
C THR A 212 9.83 -3.25 -9.91
N GLY A 213 8.61 -3.25 -9.41
CA GLY A 213 7.59 -2.26 -9.76
C GLY A 213 7.16 -2.32 -11.23
N PHE A 214 6.91 -1.16 -11.83
CA PHE A 214 6.45 -1.08 -13.21
C PHE A 214 7.46 -1.59 -14.26
N ILE A 215 8.75 -1.68 -13.90
CA ILE A 215 9.78 -2.23 -14.78
C ILE A 215 9.57 -3.74 -14.99
N SER A 216 9.05 -4.43 -13.97
CA SER A 216 8.71 -5.86 -14.00
C SER A 216 9.84 -6.72 -14.61
N VAL A 217 11.02 -6.62 -14.02
CA VAL A 217 12.27 -7.20 -14.58
C VAL A 217 12.15 -8.69 -14.81
N LEU A 218 11.52 -9.43 -13.90
CA LEU A 218 11.39 -10.88 -14.05
C LEU A 218 10.22 -11.23 -14.96
N LEU A 219 8.99 -10.76 -14.65
CA LEU A 219 7.79 -11.18 -15.37
C LEU A 219 7.77 -10.69 -16.80
N GLU A 220 7.84 -9.37 -17.02
CA GLU A 220 7.81 -8.83 -18.38
C GLU A 220 9.19 -8.93 -19.04
N GLY A 221 10.23 -8.54 -18.29
CA GLY A 221 11.60 -8.47 -18.82
C GLY A 221 12.16 -9.83 -19.25
N LEU A 222 12.14 -10.82 -18.39
CA LEU A 222 12.76 -12.13 -18.62
C LEU A 222 11.75 -13.20 -19.06
N MET A 223 10.59 -13.27 -18.38
CA MET A 223 9.59 -14.30 -18.66
C MET A 223 8.71 -13.96 -19.87
N LYS A 224 8.74 -12.70 -20.32
CA LYS A 224 7.95 -12.20 -21.47
C LYS A 224 6.44 -12.32 -21.26
N VAL A 225 5.98 -12.17 -20.03
CA VAL A 225 4.56 -12.09 -19.68
C VAL A 225 4.13 -10.63 -19.82
N PRO A 226 3.31 -10.27 -20.82
CA PRO A 226 2.95 -8.88 -21.06
C PRO A 226 1.99 -8.35 -19.99
N PHE A 227 2.04 -7.05 -19.72
CA PHE A 227 1.00 -6.36 -18.97
C PHE A 227 -0.33 -6.44 -19.72
N LYS A 228 -1.40 -6.64 -18.97
CA LYS A 228 -2.76 -6.55 -19.50
C LYS A 228 -3.31 -5.15 -19.20
N SER A 229 -3.68 -4.43 -20.25
CA SER A 229 -4.34 -3.14 -20.09
C SER A 229 -5.77 -3.32 -19.61
N PHE A 230 -6.18 -2.43 -18.69
CA PHE A 230 -7.57 -2.27 -18.23
C PHE A 230 -8.15 -0.93 -18.68
N HIS A 231 -7.47 -0.20 -19.55
CA HIS A 231 -7.95 1.05 -20.09
C HIS A 231 -9.17 0.86 -20.98
N VAL A 232 -10.14 1.78 -20.93
CA VAL A 232 -11.41 1.68 -21.66
C VAL A 232 -11.21 1.55 -23.18
N ASN A 233 -10.21 2.22 -23.75
CA ASN A 233 -9.91 2.16 -25.19
C ASN A 233 -9.38 0.79 -25.64
N GLU A 234 -8.99 -0.06 -24.72
CA GLU A 234 -8.46 -1.41 -24.96
C GLU A 234 -9.39 -2.51 -24.44
N GLY A 235 -10.67 -2.16 -24.27
CA GLY A 235 -11.70 -3.10 -23.81
C GLY A 235 -11.74 -3.29 -22.29
N GLY A 236 -11.03 -2.46 -21.54
CA GLY A 236 -11.10 -2.40 -20.08
C GLY A 236 -12.21 -1.46 -19.59
N CYS A 237 -12.18 -1.13 -18.30
CA CYS A 237 -13.16 -0.24 -17.67
C CYS A 237 -12.53 0.95 -16.93
N LEU A 238 -11.20 1.09 -16.95
CA LEU A 238 -10.51 2.18 -16.28
C LEU A 238 -10.28 3.34 -17.25
N LEU A 239 -10.61 4.55 -16.80
CA LEU A 239 -10.43 5.79 -17.55
C LEU A 239 -9.09 6.48 -17.22
N ASN A 240 -8.63 6.32 -15.98
CA ASN A 240 -7.44 6.99 -15.48
C ASN A 240 -6.23 6.07 -15.58
N ASP A 241 -5.15 6.56 -16.17
CA ASP A 241 -3.89 5.86 -16.37
C ASP A 241 -2.69 6.64 -15.80
N THR A 242 -2.93 7.84 -15.28
CA THR A 242 -1.87 8.74 -14.82
C THR A 242 -2.24 9.35 -13.48
N ALA A 243 -1.26 9.41 -12.57
CA ALA A 243 -1.36 10.14 -11.31
C ALA A 243 -0.21 11.15 -11.20
N VAL A 244 -0.55 12.35 -10.70
CA VAL A 244 0.44 13.36 -10.33
C VAL A 244 0.39 13.54 -8.82
N THR A 245 1.52 13.35 -8.17
CA THR A 245 1.65 13.51 -6.73
C THR A 245 2.22 14.88 -6.37
N CYS A 246 1.74 15.41 -5.25
CA CYS A 246 2.21 16.67 -4.71
C CYS A 246 2.52 16.48 -3.21
N HIS A 247 3.75 16.83 -2.83
CA HIS A 247 4.13 16.86 -1.42
C HIS A 247 3.61 18.16 -0.81
N MET A 248 2.74 18.03 0.18
CA MET A 248 2.21 19.17 0.95
C MET A 248 3.03 19.33 2.23
N PRO A 249 3.62 20.52 2.49
CA PRO A 249 4.24 20.77 3.79
C PRO A 249 3.19 20.73 4.91
N HIS A 250 3.59 20.23 6.06
CA HIS A 250 2.77 20.17 7.28
C HIS A 250 2.62 21.54 7.93
#